data_bc798f6aa3385a49ee38967412e7990b
#
_entry.id   bc798f6aa3385a49ee38967412e7990b
#
_cell.length_a   1.000
_cell.length_b   1.000
_cell.length_c   1.000
_cell.angle_alpha   90.00
_cell.angle_beta   90.00
_cell.angle_gamma   90.00
#
_symmetry.space_group_name_H-M   'P 1'
#
loop_
_entity.id
_entity.type
_entity.pdbx_description
1 polymer ?
#
loop_
_entity_poly.entity_id
_entity_poly.type
_entity_poly.pdbx_seq_one_letter_code
_entity_poly.pdbx_strand_id
1 'polypeptide(L)'
;LRTPLTAICGYLDLLKREDKGEDVERYLAQIEDRVEALKRLTEELFRYSIVASTNHYTMEKIDLRRNLEESLIAFYGTMTQKGITPEINMPEERIERMLDSSAVNRIFSNIVSNAVKYSEGDFSVTMDTDGKITFTNTAKGLNAVDVGKLFDRFYTVETGRKSTGLGLSIAKILTERMDGTIYAEYKDSKLHIIVHFKDM
;
A
#
# COMPACT_ATOMS: atom_id res chain seq x y z
N LEU A 1 -17.09 -2.98 5.72
CA LEU A 1 -18.08 -1.91 6.02
C LEU A 1 -19.00 -2.25 7.22
N ARG A 2 -19.47 -3.48 7.37
CA ARG A 2 -20.36 -3.84 8.51
C ARG A 2 -19.72 -3.64 9.87
N THR A 3 -18.49 -4.12 10.07
CA THR A 3 -17.80 -4.11 11.39
C THR A 3 -17.66 -2.70 12.01
N PRO A 4 -17.13 -1.68 11.31
CA PRO A 4 -17.02 -0.35 11.89
C PRO A 4 -18.38 0.29 12.17
N LEU A 5 -19.39 0.07 11.31
CA LEU A 5 -20.74 0.57 11.54
C LEU A 5 -21.38 -0.06 12.80
N THR A 6 -21.25 -1.37 12.96
CA THR A 6 -21.77 -2.07 14.15
C THR A 6 -21.11 -1.55 15.43
N ALA A 7 -19.79 -1.27 15.40
CA ALA A 7 -19.08 -0.71 16.53
C ALA A 7 -19.57 0.72 16.86
N ILE A 8 -19.75 1.58 15.85
CA ILE A 8 -20.30 2.94 16.03
C ILE A 8 -21.69 2.87 16.68
N CYS A 9 -22.59 2.02 16.17
CA CYS A 9 -23.92 1.85 16.75
C CYS A 9 -23.85 1.38 18.20
N GLY A 10 -22.97 0.42 18.51
CA GLY A 10 -22.77 -0.06 19.87
C GLY A 10 -22.32 1.02 20.85
N TYR A 11 -21.36 1.87 20.45
CA TYR A 11 -20.91 2.99 21.29
C TYR A 11 -21.99 4.07 21.43
N LEU A 12 -22.75 4.36 20.38
CA LEU A 12 -23.89 5.28 20.45
C LEU A 12 -24.98 4.75 21.41
N ASP A 13 -25.24 3.44 21.42
CA ASP A 13 -26.20 2.84 22.33
C ASP A 13 -25.72 2.88 23.80
N LEU A 14 -24.40 2.76 24.05
CA LEU A 14 -23.82 2.96 25.36
C LEU A 14 -23.94 4.41 25.82
N LEU A 15 -23.72 5.39 24.92
CA LEU A 15 -23.90 6.82 25.22
C LEU A 15 -25.36 7.22 25.54
N LYS A 16 -26.34 6.48 25.02
CA LYS A 16 -27.77 6.71 25.28
C LYS A 16 -28.22 6.16 26.64
N ARG A 17 -27.45 5.26 27.29
CA ARG A 17 -27.77 4.76 28.62
C ARG A 17 -27.56 5.86 29.66
N GLU A 18 -28.36 5.89 30.69
CA GLU A 18 -28.44 7.01 31.68
C GLU A 18 -27.15 7.22 32.50
N ASP A 19 -26.27 6.25 32.57
CA ASP A 19 -25.02 6.32 33.33
C ASP A 19 -23.95 7.06 32.54
N LYS A 20 -24.04 8.39 32.53
CA LYS A 20 -23.14 9.32 31.85
C LYS A 20 -21.95 9.68 32.76
N GLY A 21 -21.12 8.70 33.12
CA GLY A 21 -19.89 8.94 33.86
C GLY A 21 -18.70 9.32 32.95
N GLU A 22 -17.47 9.15 33.46
CA GLU A 22 -16.18 9.43 32.81
C GLU A 22 -15.97 8.74 31.44
N ASP A 23 -16.87 7.88 31.00
CA ASP A 23 -16.75 7.09 29.78
C ASP A 23 -17.22 7.80 28.50
N VAL A 24 -17.90 8.96 28.60
CA VAL A 24 -18.46 9.66 27.41
C VAL A 24 -17.38 10.08 26.43
N GLU A 25 -16.33 10.72 26.91
CA GLU A 25 -15.21 11.16 26.07
C GLU A 25 -14.50 9.97 25.42
N ARG A 26 -14.34 8.88 26.16
CA ARG A 26 -13.76 7.64 25.64
C ARG A 26 -14.60 7.03 24.53
N TYR A 27 -15.93 6.97 24.67
CA TYR A 27 -16.81 6.45 23.64
C TYR A 27 -16.85 7.36 22.40
N LEU A 28 -16.84 8.67 22.60
CA LEU A 28 -16.77 9.64 21.49
C LEU A 28 -15.47 9.47 20.70
N ALA A 29 -14.32 9.39 21.37
CA ALA A 29 -13.02 9.17 20.71
C ALA A 29 -13.01 7.84 19.92
N GLN A 30 -13.62 6.79 20.45
CA GLN A 30 -13.72 5.51 19.73
C GLN A 30 -14.65 5.60 18.53
N ILE A 31 -15.73 6.35 18.61
CA ILE A 31 -16.63 6.61 17.47
C ILE A 31 -15.88 7.39 16.38
N GLU A 32 -15.18 8.45 16.75
CA GLU A 32 -14.37 9.26 15.81
C GLU A 32 -13.34 8.40 15.10
N ASP A 33 -12.59 7.57 15.82
CA ASP A 33 -11.63 6.62 15.21
C ASP A 33 -12.28 5.66 14.21
N ARG A 34 -13.50 5.18 14.50
CA ARG A 34 -14.23 4.27 13.61
C ARG A 34 -14.80 5.00 12.39
N VAL A 35 -15.28 6.23 12.55
CA VAL A 35 -15.75 7.09 11.44
C VAL A 35 -14.58 7.38 10.50
N GLU A 36 -13.42 7.76 11.03
CA GLU A 36 -12.25 8.05 10.21
C GLU A 36 -11.73 6.80 9.48
N ALA A 37 -11.79 5.62 10.12
CA ALA A 37 -11.47 4.35 9.47
C ALA A 37 -12.45 4.01 8.34
N LEU A 38 -13.75 4.28 8.54
CA LEU A 38 -14.78 4.08 7.52
C LEU A 38 -14.59 5.04 6.33
N LYS A 39 -14.30 6.31 6.60
CA LYS A 39 -14.00 7.30 5.56
C LYS A 39 -12.82 6.84 4.69
N ARG A 40 -11.70 6.46 5.30
CA ARG A 40 -10.54 5.92 4.55
C ARG A 40 -10.90 4.70 3.71
N LEU A 41 -11.66 3.77 4.26
CA LEU A 41 -12.09 2.57 3.54
C LEU A 41 -12.96 2.89 2.33
N THR A 42 -13.90 3.85 2.47
CA THR A 42 -14.77 4.28 1.37
C THR A 42 -13.99 5.01 0.28
N GLU A 43 -13.05 5.87 0.65
CA GLU A 43 -12.16 6.56 -0.31
C GLU A 43 -11.29 5.56 -1.08
N GLU A 44 -10.68 4.59 -0.41
CA GLU A 44 -9.87 3.58 -1.09
C GLU A 44 -10.73 2.64 -1.96
N LEU A 45 -11.93 2.27 -1.51
CA LEU A 45 -12.86 1.49 -2.32
C LEU A 45 -13.28 2.24 -3.58
N PHE A 46 -13.55 3.55 -3.47
CA PHE A 46 -13.85 4.39 -4.61
C PHE A 46 -12.67 4.45 -5.60
N ARG A 47 -11.45 4.67 -5.09
CA ARG A 47 -10.22 4.63 -5.90
C ARG A 47 -10.01 3.27 -6.57
N TYR A 48 -10.27 2.18 -5.84
CA TYR A 48 -10.22 0.83 -6.41
C TYR A 48 -11.24 0.66 -7.54
N SER A 49 -12.49 1.11 -7.34
CA SER A 49 -13.55 1.02 -8.35
C SER A 49 -13.18 1.77 -9.63
N ILE A 50 -12.60 2.97 -9.52
CA ILE A 50 -12.09 3.72 -10.67
C ILE A 50 -11.04 2.90 -11.41
N VAL A 51 -10.01 2.39 -10.71
CA VAL A 51 -8.95 1.60 -11.35
C VAL A 51 -9.52 0.34 -12.00
N ALA A 52 -10.42 -0.36 -11.33
CA ALA A 52 -11.01 -1.58 -11.84
C ALA A 52 -11.88 -1.35 -13.09
N SER A 53 -12.50 -0.19 -13.22
CA SER A 53 -13.35 0.19 -14.36
C SER A 53 -12.61 0.93 -15.48
N THR A 54 -11.43 1.50 -15.21
CA THR A 54 -10.67 2.24 -16.22
C THR A 54 -10.04 1.29 -17.24
N ASN A 55 -10.34 1.50 -18.51
CA ASN A 55 -9.77 0.74 -19.63
C ASN A 55 -8.87 1.60 -20.53
N HIS A 56 -8.73 2.89 -20.25
CA HIS A 56 -7.88 3.80 -21.02
C HIS A 56 -6.67 4.22 -20.17
N TYR A 57 -5.48 3.89 -20.65
CA TYR A 57 -4.20 4.30 -20.11
C TYR A 57 -3.49 5.14 -21.17
N THR A 58 -2.91 6.26 -20.76
CA THR A 58 -2.13 7.11 -21.67
C THR A 58 -0.71 6.57 -21.70
N MET A 59 -0.47 5.64 -22.65
CA MET A 59 0.85 5.05 -22.82
C MET A 59 1.81 6.06 -23.43
N GLU A 60 2.88 6.37 -22.71
CA GLU A 60 3.92 7.29 -23.13
C GLU A 60 5.30 6.73 -22.77
N LYS A 61 6.33 7.25 -23.39
CA LYS A 61 7.70 6.86 -23.07
C LYS A 61 8.12 7.52 -21.77
N ILE A 62 8.19 6.75 -20.69
CA ILE A 62 8.58 7.22 -19.37
C ILE A 62 9.93 6.64 -18.94
N ASP A 63 10.61 7.33 -18.03
CA ASP A 63 11.80 6.84 -17.33
C ASP A 63 11.40 6.24 -15.98
N LEU A 64 11.43 4.91 -15.87
CA LEU A 64 11.05 4.18 -14.66
C LEU A 64 11.89 4.61 -13.44
N ARG A 65 13.17 4.90 -13.64
CA ARG A 65 14.05 5.38 -12.58
C ARG A 65 13.51 6.68 -11.98
N ARG A 66 13.21 7.66 -12.83
CA ARG A 66 12.66 8.95 -12.39
C ARG A 66 11.33 8.81 -11.65
N ASN A 67 10.40 8.00 -12.17
CA ASN A 67 9.12 7.74 -11.48
C ASN A 67 9.32 7.08 -10.11
N LEU A 68 10.31 6.20 -9.99
CA LEU A 68 10.64 5.57 -8.72
C LEU A 68 11.24 6.58 -7.73
N GLU A 69 12.19 7.39 -8.17
CA GLU A 69 12.79 8.48 -7.37
C GLU A 69 11.72 9.43 -6.84
N GLU A 70 10.80 9.91 -7.69
CA GLU A 70 9.71 10.80 -7.31
C GLU A 70 8.81 10.15 -6.24
N SER A 71 8.50 8.86 -6.40
CA SER A 71 7.71 8.10 -5.41
C SER A 71 8.45 7.94 -4.08
N LEU A 72 9.74 7.67 -4.08
CA LEU A 72 10.55 7.55 -2.86
C LEU A 72 10.66 8.89 -2.13
N ILE A 73 10.87 10.00 -2.85
CA ILE A 73 10.92 11.36 -2.30
C ILE A 73 9.61 11.71 -1.61
N ALA A 74 8.46 11.34 -2.18
CA ALA A 74 7.15 11.61 -1.58
C ALA A 74 6.97 10.96 -0.19
N PHE A 75 7.65 9.84 0.09
CA PHE A 75 7.59 9.15 1.37
C PHE A 75 8.78 9.46 2.31
N TYR A 76 9.75 10.25 1.87
CA TYR A 76 10.97 10.52 2.64
C TYR A 76 10.68 11.06 4.05
N GLY A 77 9.77 12.03 4.18
CA GLY A 77 9.38 12.58 5.48
C GLY A 77 8.79 11.52 6.41
N THR A 78 7.96 10.62 5.89
CA THR A 78 7.36 9.52 6.68
C THR A 78 8.42 8.48 7.08
N MET A 79 9.35 8.17 6.19
CA MET A 79 10.48 7.28 6.47
C MET A 79 11.35 7.85 7.59
N THR A 80 11.72 9.14 7.50
CA THR A 80 12.51 9.84 8.52
C THR A 80 11.83 9.83 9.89
N GLN A 81 10.51 10.11 9.95
CA GLN A 81 9.74 10.06 11.20
C GLN A 81 9.73 8.66 11.84
N LYS A 82 9.86 7.62 11.04
CA LYS A 82 9.94 6.23 11.50
C LYS A 82 11.35 5.71 11.72
N GLY A 83 12.38 6.54 11.51
CA GLY A 83 13.78 6.15 11.61
C GLY A 83 14.22 5.18 10.49
N ILE A 84 13.51 5.17 9.35
CA ILE A 84 13.85 4.34 8.20
C ILE A 84 14.79 5.13 7.29
N THR A 85 15.98 4.60 7.06
CA THR A 85 16.91 5.08 6.03
C THR A 85 16.89 4.10 4.87
N PRO A 86 16.31 4.47 3.71
CA PRO A 86 16.19 3.55 2.58
C PRO A 86 17.55 3.28 1.93
N GLU A 87 17.84 2.02 1.63
CA GLU A 87 18.95 1.62 0.77
C GLU A 87 18.45 1.57 -0.68
N ILE A 88 19.01 2.42 -1.56
CA ILE A 88 18.56 2.54 -2.94
C ILE A 88 19.71 2.15 -3.86
N ASN A 89 19.49 1.13 -4.69
CA ASN A 89 20.43 0.69 -5.70
C ASN A 89 19.73 0.65 -7.06
N MET A 90 20.09 1.58 -7.95
CA MET A 90 19.51 1.74 -9.27
C MET A 90 20.62 2.03 -10.30
N PRO A 91 20.45 1.60 -11.56
CA PRO A 91 21.41 1.92 -12.62
C PRO A 91 21.48 3.45 -12.83
N GLU A 92 22.63 3.95 -13.29
CA GLU A 92 22.79 5.36 -13.61
C GLU A 92 22.04 5.75 -14.91
N GLU A 93 21.93 4.80 -15.82
CA GLU A 93 21.25 4.95 -17.10
C GLU A 93 19.72 5.00 -16.95
N ARG A 94 19.06 5.64 -17.91
CA ARG A 94 17.59 5.70 -17.97
C ARG A 94 17.02 4.35 -18.37
N ILE A 95 15.98 3.96 -17.66
CA ILE A 95 15.22 2.74 -17.98
C ILE A 95 13.88 3.16 -18.57
N GLU A 96 13.84 3.30 -19.89
CA GLU A 96 12.66 3.79 -20.61
C GLU A 96 11.69 2.66 -20.93
N ARG A 97 10.37 2.91 -20.71
CA ARG A 97 9.29 1.97 -21.04
C ARG A 97 8.06 2.73 -21.54
N MET A 98 7.27 2.09 -22.40
CA MET A 98 5.97 2.62 -22.85
C MET A 98 4.90 2.26 -21.83
N LEU A 99 4.58 3.20 -20.91
CA LEU A 99 3.68 2.99 -19.77
C LEU A 99 2.90 4.27 -19.48
N ASP A 100 1.84 4.16 -18.68
CA ASP A 100 1.13 5.32 -18.12
C ASP A 100 1.86 5.80 -16.85
N SER A 101 2.43 6.99 -16.89
CA SER A 101 3.22 7.58 -15.80
C SER A 101 2.41 7.68 -14.49
N SER A 102 1.14 8.05 -14.57
CA SER A 102 0.27 8.18 -13.39
C SER A 102 -0.02 6.83 -12.75
N ALA A 103 -0.24 5.80 -13.56
CA ALA A 103 -0.44 4.43 -13.10
C ALA A 103 0.83 3.87 -12.46
N VAL A 104 2.01 4.10 -13.06
CA VAL A 104 3.31 3.67 -12.50
C VAL A 104 3.58 4.34 -11.15
N ASN A 105 3.38 5.66 -11.04
CA ASN A 105 3.52 6.39 -9.78
C ASN A 105 2.58 5.83 -8.70
N ARG A 106 1.37 5.43 -9.08
CA ARG A 106 0.41 4.82 -8.15
C ARG A 106 0.83 3.40 -7.72
N ILE A 107 1.41 2.60 -8.62
CA ILE A 107 1.98 1.29 -8.27
C ILE A 107 3.07 1.46 -7.22
N PHE A 108 4.06 2.31 -7.49
CA PHE A 108 5.18 2.53 -6.58
C PHE A 108 4.73 3.11 -5.25
N SER A 109 3.85 4.12 -5.24
CA SER A 109 3.31 4.70 -4.01
C SER A 109 2.59 3.66 -3.15
N ASN A 110 1.81 2.75 -3.72
CA ASN A 110 1.16 1.69 -2.97
C ASN A 110 2.16 0.71 -2.35
N ILE A 111 3.21 0.35 -3.09
CA ILE A 111 4.24 -0.58 -2.59
C ILE A 111 5.11 0.09 -1.53
N VAL A 112 5.60 1.31 -1.79
CA VAL A 112 6.42 2.07 -0.84
C VAL A 112 5.63 2.36 0.46
N SER A 113 4.38 2.80 0.34
CA SER A 113 3.50 3.01 1.50
C SER A 113 3.34 1.74 2.32
N ASN A 114 3.17 0.60 1.66
CA ASN A 114 3.07 -0.69 2.32
C ASN A 114 4.37 -1.05 3.05
N ALA A 115 5.52 -0.94 2.39
CA ALA A 115 6.82 -1.22 2.97
C ALA A 115 7.10 -0.32 4.18
N VAL A 116 6.93 1.00 4.05
CA VAL A 116 7.11 1.97 5.15
C VAL A 116 6.17 1.71 6.32
N LYS A 117 4.95 1.22 6.06
CA LYS A 117 3.97 0.91 7.10
C LYS A 117 4.31 -0.33 7.91
N TYR A 118 4.82 -1.37 7.26
CA TYR A 118 5.00 -2.69 7.85
C TYR A 118 6.48 -3.05 8.13
N SER A 119 7.43 -2.24 7.65
CA SER A 119 8.86 -2.38 7.95
C SER A 119 9.13 -2.29 9.45
N GLU A 120 10.16 -2.98 9.89
CA GLU A 120 10.74 -2.92 11.24
C GLU A 120 11.91 -1.94 11.35
N GLY A 121 11.96 -0.92 10.48
CA GLY A 121 13.01 0.09 10.47
C GLY A 121 13.96 0.00 9.28
N ASP A 122 13.81 -1.02 8.44
CA ASP A 122 14.60 -1.24 7.22
C ASP A 122 13.74 -1.11 5.97
N PHE A 123 14.32 -0.61 4.91
CA PHE A 123 13.70 -0.60 3.59
C PHE A 123 14.78 -0.51 2.53
N SER A 124 14.73 -1.36 1.53
CA SER A 124 15.61 -1.27 0.38
C SER A 124 14.87 -1.40 -0.95
N VAL A 125 15.40 -0.74 -1.97
CA VAL A 125 14.87 -0.81 -3.34
C VAL A 125 16.03 -1.05 -4.29
N THR A 126 15.88 -2.06 -5.13
CA THR A 126 16.82 -2.33 -6.25
C THR A 126 16.08 -2.27 -7.56
N MET A 127 16.73 -1.71 -8.59
CA MET A 127 16.24 -1.71 -9.97
C MET A 127 17.31 -2.29 -10.86
N ASP A 128 16.94 -3.24 -11.71
CA ASP A 128 17.83 -3.81 -12.72
C ASP A 128 17.64 -3.10 -14.06
N THR A 129 18.61 -3.23 -14.95
CA THR A 129 18.59 -2.58 -16.29
C THR A 129 17.49 -3.11 -17.22
N ASP A 130 16.93 -4.30 -16.91
CA ASP A 130 15.81 -4.89 -17.63
C ASP A 130 14.43 -4.36 -17.18
N GLY A 131 14.40 -3.42 -16.21
CA GLY A 131 13.16 -2.81 -15.70
C GLY A 131 12.49 -3.60 -14.56
N LYS A 132 13.22 -4.52 -13.96
CA LYS A 132 12.77 -5.24 -12.75
C LYS A 132 13.12 -4.44 -11.50
N ILE A 133 12.12 -4.20 -10.66
CA ILE A 133 12.24 -3.43 -9.43
C ILE A 133 11.86 -4.32 -8.24
N THR A 134 12.71 -4.40 -7.23
CA THR A 134 12.47 -5.16 -6.01
C THR A 134 12.44 -4.22 -4.81
N PHE A 135 11.33 -4.22 -4.10
CA PHE A 135 11.14 -3.51 -2.82
C PHE A 135 11.25 -4.53 -1.70
N THR A 136 12.13 -4.29 -0.74
CA THR A 136 12.42 -5.23 0.35
C THR A 136 12.30 -4.56 1.70
N ASN A 137 11.64 -5.22 2.65
CA ASN A 137 11.63 -4.83 4.06
C ASN A 137 11.54 -6.07 4.95
N THR A 138 12.01 -5.97 6.19
CA THR A 138 11.77 -6.99 7.21
C THR A 138 10.28 -7.02 7.57
N ALA A 139 9.72 -8.22 7.62
CA ALA A 139 8.32 -8.46 7.93
C ALA A 139 8.18 -9.77 8.71
N LYS A 140 8.50 -9.74 10.00
CA LYS A 140 8.42 -10.94 10.86
C LYS A 140 6.99 -11.45 10.97
N GLY A 141 6.86 -12.77 11.05
CA GLY A 141 5.57 -13.41 11.29
C GLY A 141 4.72 -13.68 10.05
N LEU A 142 5.19 -13.35 8.83
CA LEU A 142 4.55 -13.80 7.61
C LEU A 142 4.77 -15.30 7.39
N ASN A 143 3.78 -15.96 6.82
CA ASN A 143 3.89 -17.34 6.37
C ASN A 143 3.60 -17.43 4.85
N ALA A 144 3.83 -18.59 4.26
CA ALA A 144 3.63 -18.79 2.82
C ALA A 144 2.19 -18.52 2.35
N VAL A 145 1.19 -18.79 3.21
CA VAL A 145 -0.23 -18.54 2.90
C VAL A 145 -0.50 -17.04 2.87
N ASP A 146 0.08 -16.29 3.82
CA ASP A 146 -0.04 -14.83 3.87
C ASP A 146 0.57 -14.19 2.63
N VAL A 147 1.76 -14.62 2.21
CA VAL A 147 2.45 -14.12 1.02
C VAL A 147 1.61 -14.36 -0.25
N GLY A 148 1.01 -15.54 -0.38
CA GLY A 148 0.11 -15.86 -1.50
C GLY A 148 -1.14 -14.98 -1.59
N LYS A 149 -1.56 -14.37 -0.46
CA LYS A 149 -2.76 -13.53 -0.36
C LYS A 149 -2.48 -12.03 -0.33
N LEU A 150 -1.23 -11.59 -0.31
CA LEU A 150 -0.88 -10.17 -0.18
C LEU A 150 -1.53 -9.27 -1.24
N PHE A 151 -1.83 -9.81 -2.40
CA PHE A 151 -2.51 -9.10 -3.50
C PHE A 151 -4.02 -9.29 -3.52
N ASP A 152 -4.58 -10.08 -2.59
CA ASP A 152 -6.01 -10.25 -2.47
C ASP A 152 -6.67 -8.99 -1.91
N ARG A 153 -7.88 -8.70 -2.36
CA ARG A 153 -8.64 -7.54 -1.91
C ARG A 153 -9.00 -7.67 -0.44
N PHE A 154 -8.81 -6.57 0.30
CA PHE A 154 -9.13 -6.49 1.73
C PHE A 154 -8.31 -7.45 2.61
N TYR A 155 -7.27 -8.06 2.06
CA TYR A 155 -6.40 -8.91 2.86
C TYR A 155 -5.43 -8.06 3.67
N THR A 156 -5.37 -8.32 4.97
CA THR A 156 -4.43 -7.73 5.92
C THR A 156 -3.99 -8.79 6.91
N VAL A 157 -2.68 -8.93 7.12
CA VAL A 157 -2.13 -9.88 8.10
C VAL A 157 -2.43 -9.44 9.53
N GLU A 158 -2.37 -8.14 9.79
CA GLU A 158 -2.64 -7.55 11.10
C GLU A 158 -3.97 -6.78 11.09
N THR A 159 -4.93 -7.26 11.87
CA THR A 159 -6.25 -6.62 12.02
C THR A 159 -6.23 -5.31 12.81
N GLY A 160 -5.14 -5.00 13.52
CA GLY A 160 -5.01 -3.80 14.37
C GLY A 160 -4.41 -2.57 13.68
N ARG A 161 -3.71 -2.70 12.56
CA ARG A 161 -3.14 -1.56 11.83
C ARG A 161 -4.19 -0.95 10.90
N LYS A 162 -4.23 0.39 10.84
CA LYS A 162 -5.14 1.19 9.98
C LYS A 162 -4.87 0.94 8.47
N SER A 163 -5.22 -0.26 7.98
CA SER A 163 -5.01 -0.70 6.59
C SER A 163 -6.31 -1.27 6.02
N THR A 164 -6.58 -0.96 4.77
CA THR A 164 -7.78 -1.44 4.07
C THR A 164 -7.53 -2.70 3.25
N GLY A 165 -6.26 -3.07 3.01
CA GLY A 165 -5.88 -4.22 2.18
C GLY A 165 -6.15 -4.04 0.68
N LEU A 166 -6.28 -2.78 0.20
CA LEU A 166 -6.52 -2.50 -1.21
C LEU A 166 -5.27 -2.03 -1.97
N GLY A 167 -4.23 -1.52 -1.28
CA GLY A 167 -3.06 -0.92 -1.94
C GLY A 167 -2.33 -1.89 -2.88
N LEU A 168 -1.94 -3.07 -2.39
CA LEU A 168 -1.24 -4.06 -3.22
C LEU A 168 -2.13 -4.66 -4.31
N SER A 169 -3.43 -4.84 -4.07
CA SER A 169 -4.36 -5.30 -5.11
C SER A 169 -4.52 -4.26 -6.23
N ILE A 170 -4.50 -2.97 -5.91
CA ILE A 170 -4.47 -1.88 -6.91
C ILE A 170 -3.16 -1.92 -7.70
N ALA A 171 -2.02 -2.06 -7.02
CA ALA A 171 -0.72 -2.18 -7.69
C ALA A 171 -0.71 -3.34 -8.67
N LYS A 172 -1.25 -4.51 -8.29
CA LYS A 172 -1.35 -5.67 -9.16
C LYS A 172 -2.20 -5.41 -10.40
N ILE A 173 -3.41 -4.87 -10.24
CA ILE A 173 -4.30 -4.57 -11.38
C ILE A 173 -3.62 -3.62 -12.37
N LEU A 174 -2.99 -2.54 -11.86
CA LEU A 174 -2.33 -1.56 -12.71
C LEU A 174 -1.12 -2.15 -13.44
N THR A 175 -0.30 -2.96 -12.75
CA THR A 175 0.85 -3.62 -13.35
C THR A 175 0.42 -4.58 -14.47
N GLU A 176 -0.56 -5.45 -14.20
CA GLU A 176 -1.07 -6.43 -15.17
C GLU A 176 -1.71 -5.75 -16.40
N ARG A 177 -2.36 -4.60 -16.24
CA ARG A 177 -2.96 -3.83 -17.34
C ARG A 177 -1.94 -3.13 -18.24
N MET A 178 -0.72 -3.01 -17.79
CA MET A 178 0.42 -2.49 -18.58
C MET A 178 1.37 -3.64 -18.99
N ASP A 179 0.85 -4.88 -19.09
CA ASP A 179 1.58 -6.08 -19.48
C ASP A 179 2.82 -6.37 -18.61
N GLY A 180 2.88 -5.77 -17.42
CA GLY A 180 3.90 -6.04 -16.41
C GLY A 180 3.54 -7.24 -15.53
N THR A 181 4.50 -7.65 -14.71
CA THR A 181 4.30 -8.70 -13.69
C THR A 181 4.60 -8.15 -12.30
N ILE A 182 3.81 -8.56 -11.31
CA ILE A 182 4.03 -8.26 -9.91
C ILE A 182 3.83 -9.53 -9.07
N TYR A 183 4.75 -9.78 -8.17
CA TYR A 183 4.66 -10.92 -7.24
C TYR A 183 5.41 -10.64 -5.95
N ALA A 184 5.22 -11.48 -4.96
CA ALA A 184 5.87 -11.39 -3.66
C ALA A 184 6.66 -12.66 -3.36
N GLU A 185 7.81 -12.49 -2.73
CA GLU A 185 8.63 -13.56 -2.17
C GLU A 185 8.90 -13.27 -0.70
N TYR A 186 8.97 -14.31 0.10
CA TYR A 186 9.31 -14.19 1.51
C TYR A 186 10.46 -15.13 1.85
N LYS A 187 11.57 -14.55 2.24
CA LYS A 187 12.79 -15.28 2.57
C LYS A 187 13.56 -14.54 3.66
N ASP A 188 14.14 -15.30 4.60
CA ASP A 188 14.98 -14.78 5.67
C ASP A 188 14.31 -13.65 6.49
N SER A 189 13.01 -13.81 6.80
CA SER A 189 12.17 -12.81 7.47
C SER A 189 12.00 -11.50 6.69
N LYS A 190 12.35 -11.47 5.41
CA LYS A 190 12.17 -10.32 4.52
C LYS A 190 11.08 -10.59 3.49
N LEU A 191 10.24 -9.58 3.31
CA LEU A 191 9.26 -9.53 2.22
C LEU A 191 9.89 -8.79 1.05
N HIS A 192 9.85 -9.41 -0.11
CA HIS A 192 10.24 -8.83 -1.38
C HIS A 192 8.99 -8.68 -2.24
N ILE A 193 8.68 -7.45 -2.66
CA ILE A 193 7.66 -7.18 -3.68
C ILE A 193 8.41 -6.86 -4.96
N ILE A 194 8.20 -7.67 -5.98
CA ILE A 194 8.88 -7.57 -7.26
C ILE A 194 7.90 -7.09 -8.33
N VAL A 195 8.27 -6.03 -9.04
CA VAL A 195 7.55 -5.50 -10.21
C VAL A 195 8.48 -5.54 -11.40
N HIS A 196 7.98 -5.98 -12.55
CA HIS A 196 8.78 -6.02 -13.76
C HIS A 196 7.97 -5.53 -14.97
N PHE A 197 8.49 -4.52 -15.65
CA PHE A 197 8.02 -4.00 -16.93
C PHE A 197 9.05 -4.32 -18.00
N LYS A 198 8.77 -5.36 -18.79
CA LYS A 198 9.66 -5.80 -19.87
C LYS A 198 9.78 -4.73 -20.94
N ASP A 199 10.92 -4.72 -21.63
CA ASP A 199 11.07 -4.01 -22.89
C ASP A 199 10.19 -4.69 -23.95
N MET A 200 9.43 -3.90 -24.71
CA MET A 200 8.59 -4.41 -25.81
C MET A 200 9.36 -4.32 -27.12
#